data_68432d8672607813923d46de256516a0
#
_entry.id   68432d8672607813923d46de256516a0
#
_cell.length_a   1.000
_cell.length_b   1.000
_cell.length_c   1.000
_cell.angle_alpha   90.00
_cell.angle_beta   90.00
_cell.angle_gamma   90.00
#
_symmetry.space_group_name_H-M   'P 1'
#
loop_
_entity.id
_entity.type
_entity.pdbx_description
1 polymer ?
#
loop_
_entity_poly.entity_id
_entity_poly.type
_entity_poly.pdbx_seq_one_letter_code
_entity_poly.pdbx_strand_id
1 'polypeptide(L)'
;MASANNAKKGANVRMKRKERKNIAAGQAHIQSTFNNTVVTITDLQGNAVSWCSSGSLNFRGSRKSTPFAAQSAAETAAKVAIEHGMKTVEVYVKGPGAGRESAIRALQATGLEVTLIKDVTPIPHNGCRLPKRRRV
;
A
#
# COMPACT_ATOMS: atom_id res chain seq x y z
N MET A 1 -5.48 19.42 -37.59
CA MET A 1 -4.92 20.31 -36.54
C MET A 1 -5.81 20.39 -35.30
N ALA A 2 -7.11 20.56 -35.44
CA ALA A 2 -8.00 20.66 -34.30
C ALA A 2 -8.02 19.39 -33.43
N SER A 3 -7.95 18.22 -34.04
CA SER A 3 -7.95 16.95 -33.29
C SER A 3 -6.68 16.77 -32.41
N ALA A 4 -5.52 17.18 -32.93
CA ALA A 4 -4.27 17.10 -32.18
C ALA A 4 -4.28 18.05 -30.98
N ASN A 5 -4.83 19.23 -31.15
CA ASN A 5 -4.93 20.20 -30.07
C ASN A 5 -5.88 19.71 -28.96
N ASN A 6 -6.98 19.09 -29.35
CA ASN A 6 -7.93 18.51 -28.39
C ASN A 6 -7.31 17.37 -27.59
N ALA A 7 -6.54 16.51 -28.23
CA ALA A 7 -5.83 15.44 -27.55
C ALA A 7 -4.83 15.97 -26.52
N LYS A 8 -4.08 17.01 -26.89
CA LYS A 8 -3.14 17.65 -25.98
C LYS A 8 -3.84 18.29 -24.78
N LYS A 9 -4.96 18.93 -25.02
CA LYS A 9 -5.76 19.52 -23.92
C LYS A 9 -6.26 18.44 -22.96
N GLY A 10 -6.75 17.34 -23.48
CA GLY A 10 -7.19 16.23 -22.65
C GLY A 10 -6.08 15.64 -21.80
N ALA A 11 -4.91 15.44 -22.36
CA ALA A 11 -3.75 14.94 -21.64
C ALA A 11 -3.31 15.92 -20.53
N ASN A 12 -3.27 17.20 -20.83
CA ASN A 12 -2.90 18.22 -19.85
C ASN A 12 -3.88 18.28 -18.68
N VAL A 13 -5.17 18.17 -18.94
CA VAL A 13 -6.20 18.15 -17.90
C VAL A 13 -6.01 16.96 -16.97
N ARG A 14 -5.69 15.79 -17.50
CA ARG A 14 -5.42 14.59 -16.68
C ARG A 14 -4.19 14.79 -15.80
N MET A 15 -3.12 15.36 -16.32
CA MET A 15 -1.90 15.59 -15.56
C MET A 15 -2.10 16.60 -14.45
N LYS A 16 -2.87 17.65 -14.67
CA LYS A 16 -3.15 18.69 -13.68
C LYS A 16 -3.95 18.18 -12.48
N ARG A 17 -4.68 17.07 -12.62
CA ARG A 17 -5.49 16.52 -11.53
C ARG A 17 -4.67 15.78 -10.50
N LYS A 18 -3.43 15.42 -10.83
CA LYS A 18 -2.53 14.76 -9.89
C LYS A 18 -1.69 15.80 -9.16
N GLU A 19 -2.29 16.46 -8.21
CA GLU A 19 -1.59 17.43 -7.38
C GLU A 19 -0.73 16.72 -6.34
N ARG A 20 0.45 17.29 -6.07
CA ARG A 20 1.30 16.82 -5.00
C ARG A 20 0.73 17.28 -3.66
N LYS A 21 0.63 16.36 -2.73
CA LYS A 21 0.04 16.66 -1.42
C LYS A 21 1.03 17.25 -0.42
N ASN A 22 2.33 17.17 -0.67
CA ASN A 22 3.40 17.71 0.20
C ASN A 22 3.28 17.26 1.65
N ILE A 23 3.16 15.96 1.86
CA ILE A 23 3.04 15.35 3.18
C ILE A 23 4.39 14.77 3.56
N ALA A 24 5.06 15.36 4.55
CA ALA A 24 6.41 14.93 4.94
C ALA A 24 6.41 13.67 5.80
N ALA A 25 5.41 13.49 6.66
CA ALA A 25 5.29 12.35 7.55
C ALA A 25 3.95 11.67 7.35
N GLY A 26 3.92 10.34 7.44
CA GLY A 26 2.71 9.59 7.26
C GLY A 26 2.77 8.22 7.91
N GLN A 27 1.80 7.41 7.58
CA GLN A 27 1.66 6.05 8.09
C GLN A 27 1.61 5.08 6.93
N ALA A 28 2.28 3.94 7.06
CA ALA A 28 2.18 2.84 6.11
C ALA A 28 1.42 1.70 6.78
N HIS A 29 0.28 1.36 6.23
CA HIS A 29 -0.56 0.28 6.72
C HIS A 29 -0.35 -0.94 5.83
N ILE A 30 0.24 -2.00 6.39
CA ILE A 30 0.50 -3.24 5.68
C ILE A 30 -0.49 -4.28 6.18
N GLN A 31 -1.39 -4.70 5.32
CA GLN A 31 -2.33 -5.76 5.62
C GLN A 31 -1.89 -7.01 4.87
N SER A 32 -1.40 -8.00 5.60
CA SER A 32 -0.86 -9.22 5.02
C SER A 32 -1.71 -10.41 5.45
N THR A 33 -2.38 -11.01 4.47
CA THR A 33 -3.14 -12.24 4.68
C THR A 33 -2.38 -13.41 4.08
N PHE A 34 -2.90 -14.63 4.28
CA PHE A 34 -2.31 -15.81 3.66
C PHE A 34 -2.41 -15.80 2.13
N ASN A 35 -3.29 -14.99 1.57
CA ASN A 35 -3.54 -14.96 0.12
C ASN A 35 -3.04 -13.71 -0.58
N ASN A 36 -2.79 -12.63 0.15
CA ASN A 36 -2.48 -11.35 -0.48
C ASN A 36 -1.80 -10.40 0.51
N THR A 37 -1.18 -9.36 -0.02
CA THR A 37 -0.63 -8.26 0.77
C THR A 37 -1.09 -6.93 0.17
N VAL A 38 -1.62 -6.06 1.00
CA VAL A 38 -2.04 -4.71 0.61
C VAL A 38 -1.23 -3.70 1.41
N VAL A 39 -0.65 -2.74 0.72
CA VAL A 39 0.11 -1.64 1.35
C VAL A 39 -0.62 -0.34 1.06
N THR A 40 -1.02 0.37 2.08
CA THR A 40 -1.66 1.68 1.98
C THR A 40 -0.84 2.70 2.75
N ILE A 41 -0.42 3.76 2.07
CA ILE A 41 0.33 4.85 2.71
C ILE A 41 -0.61 6.02 2.87
N THR A 42 -0.73 6.48 4.11
CA THR A 42 -1.66 7.55 4.49
C THR A 42 -0.89 8.71 5.12
N ASP A 43 -1.57 9.83 5.29
CA ASP A 43 -1.07 10.90 6.14
C ASP A 43 -1.31 10.56 7.62
N LEU A 44 -0.95 11.45 8.53
CA LEU A 44 -1.12 11.23 9.97
C LEU A 44 -2.58 11.21 10.40
N GLN A 45 -3.47 11.75 9.57
CA GLN A 45 -4.91 11.75 9.84
C GLN A 45 -5.61 10.50 9.30
N GLY A 46 -4.92 9.68 8.51
CA GLY A 46 -5.49 8.47 7.94
C GLY A 46 -6.00 8.60 6.51
N ASN A 47 -5.81 9.75 5.87
CA ASN A 47 -6.21 9.93 4.48
C ASN A 47 -5.22 9.25 3.53
N ALA A 48 -5.71 8.40 2.64
CA ALA A 48 -4.85 7.64 1.75
C ALA A 48 -4.11 8.53 0.76
N VAL A 49 -2.80 8.40 0.70
CA VAL A 49 -1.93 9.08 -0.28
C VAL A 49 -1.64 8.16 -1.45
N SER A 50 -1.30 6.92 -1.17
CA SER A 50 -1.05 5.92 -2.19
C SER A 50 -1.37 4.54 -1.65
N TRP A 51 -1.62 3.60 -2.55
CA TRP A 51 -1.83 2.21 -2.17
C TRP A 51 -1.41 1.30 -3.31
N CYS A 52 -1.07 0.08 -2.96
CA CYS A 52 -0.79 -0.96 -3.93
C CYS A 52 -1.00 -2.32 -3.27
N SER A 53 -1.46 -3.28 -4.05
CA SER A 53 -1.57 -4.65 -3.58
C SER A 53 -0.86 -5.60 -4.54
N SER A 54 -0.61 -6.81 -4.09
CA SER A 54 -0.04 -7.83 -4.97
C SER A 54 -0.94 -8.08 -6.18
N GLY A 55 -2.26 -8.06 -5.97
CA GLY A 55 -3.22 -8.25 -7.06
C GLY A 55 -3.22 -7.12 -8.08
N SER A 56 -2.99 -5.88 -7.65
CA SER A 56 -2.94 -4.73 -8.55
C SER A 56 -1.70 -4.73 -9.45
N LEU A 57 -0.67 -5.49 -9.10
CA LEU A 57 0.56 -5.65 -9.90
C LEU A 57 0.52 -6.88 -10.79
N ASN A 58 -0.66 -7.43 -11.06
CA ASN A 58 -0.87 -8.59 -11.92
C ASN A 58 -0.34 -9.92 -11.37
N PHE A 59 -0.01 -10.01 -10.09
CA PHE A 59 0.21 -11.30 -9.45
C PHE A 59 -1.13 -12.02 -9.32
N ARG A 60 -1.16 -13.30 -9.66
CA ARG A 60 -2.41 -14.09 -9.68
C ARG A 60 -2.30 -15.31 -8.80
N GLY A 61 -3.44 -15.71 -8.20
CA GLY A 61 -3.53 -16.92 -7.40
C GLY A 61 -2.53 -16.95 -6.25
N SER A 62 -1.79 -18.05 -6.12
CA SER A 62 -0.83 -18.24 -5.03
C SER A 62 0.35 -17.26 -5.07
N ARG A 63 0.62 -16.64 -6.21
CA ARG A 63 1.71 -15.67 -6.33
C ARG A 63 1.47 -14.40 -5.52
N LYS A 64 0.23 -14.06 -5.24
CA LYS A 64 -0.12 -12.87 -4.45
C LYS A 64 0.35 -12.96 -3.00
N SER A 65 0.53 -14.15 -2.48
CA SER A 65 0.94 -14.34 -1.09
C SER A 65 2.46 -14.39 -0.90
N THR A 66 3.24 -14.30 -1.98
CA THR A 66 4.69 -14.41 -1.90
C THR A 66 5.34 -13.16 -1.31
N PRO A 67 6.49 -13.30 -0.62
CA PRO A 67 7.24 -12.12 -0.14
C PRO A 67 7.68 -11.20 -1.26
N PHE A 68 8.01 -11.73 -2.43
CA PHE A 68 8.38 -10.92 -3.59
C PHE A 68 7.22 -10.01 -4.05
N ALA A 69 5.99 -10.55 -4.08
CA ALA A 69 4.82 -9.75 -4.44
C ALA A 69 4.57 -8.63 -3.43
N ALA A 70 4.73 -8.91 -2.14
CA ALA A 70 4.60 -7.92 -1.09
C ALA A 70 5.66 -6.81 -1.22
N GLN A 71 6.88 -7.20 -1.51
CA GLN A 71 7.99 -6.26 -1.75
C GLN A 71 7.65 -5.33 -2.92
N SER A 72 7.19 -5.88 -4.04
CA SER A 72 6.84 -5.10 -5.22
C SER A 72 5.69 -4.12 -4.94
N ALA A 73 4.67 -4.56 -4.19
CA ALA A 73 3.56 -3.71 -3.80
C ALA A 73 4.03 -2.55 -2.92
N ALA A 74 4.86 -2.82 -1.94
CA ALA A 74 5.40 -1.79 -1.05
C ALA A 74 6.27 -0.78 -1.80
N GLU A 75 7.11 -1.25 -2.71
CA GLU A 75 7.94 -0.37 -3.53
C GLU A 75 7.10 0.57 -4.39
N THR A 76 6.07 0.04 -5.04
CA THR A 76 5.19 0.84 -5.89
C THR A 76 4.45 1.90 -5.08
N ALA A 77 3.88 1.52 -3.94
CA ALA A 77 3.19 2.47 -3.06
C ALA A 77 4.15 3.54 -2.53
N ALA A 78 5.36 3.13 -2.13
CA ALA A 78 6.35 4.04 -1.59
C ALA A 78 6.85 5.06 -2.63
N LYS A 79 7.04 4.65 -3.87
CA LYS A 79 7.45 5.57 -4.95
C LYS A 79 6.42 6.67 -5.16
N VAL A 80 5.14 6.33 -5.15
CA VAL A 80 4.07 7.33 -5.28
C VAL A 80 4.05 8.26 -4.07
N ALA A 81 4.22 7.72 -2.87
CA ALA A 81 4.26 8.53 -1.65
C ALA A 81 5.44 9.51 -1.66
N ILE A 82 6.60 9.09 -2.15
CA ILE A 82 7.78 9.96 -2.26
C ILE A 82 7.52 11.10 -3.24
N GLU A 83 6.80 10.85 -4.33
CA GLU A 83 6.39 11.90 -5.26
C GLU A 83 5.55 12.98 -4.58
N HIS A 84 4.78 12.62 -3.55
CA HIS A 84 4.02 13.57 -2.74
C HIS A 84 4.84 14.21 -1.61
N GLY A 85 6.15 14.01 -1.61
CA GLY A 85 7.06 14.63 -0.66
C GLY A 85 7.23 13.89 0.66
N MET A 86 6.72 12.68 0.79
CA MET A 86 6.83 11.92 2.04
C MET A 86 8.27 11.48 2.29
N LYS A 87 8.74 11.64 3.52
CA LYS A 87 10.10 11.26 3.93
C LYS A 87 10.12 10.24 5.05
N THR A 88 9.20 10.34 6.00
CA THR A 88 9.14 9.45 7.17
C THR A 88 7.79 8.77 7.23
N VAL A 89 7.78 7.52 7.70
CA VAL A 89 6.54 6.75 7.88
C VAL A 89 6.59 5.97 9.17
N GLU A 90 5.44 5.84 9.79
CA GLU A 90 5.19 4.89 10.86
C GLU A 90 4.52 3.66 10.24
N VAL A 91 5.06 2.48 10.52
CA VAL A 91 4.55 1.25 9.92
C VAL A 91 3.62 0.53 10.89
N TYR A 92 2.42 0.23 10.42
CA TYR A 92 1.42 -0.56 11.15
C TYR A 92 1.16 -1.84 10.37
N VAL A 93 1.55 -2.97 10.93
CA VAL A 93 1.43 -4.27 10.29
C VAL A 93 0.25 -5.02 10.86
N LYS A 94 -0.56 -5.59 10.00
CA LYS A 94 -1.76 -6.34 10.38
C LYS A 94 -1.81 -7.66 9.61
N GLY A 95 -2.02 -8.74 10.34
CA GLY A 95 -2.24 -10.06 9.75
C GLY A 95 -1.01 -10.96 9.74
N PRO A 96 -1.21 -12.25 9.53
CA PRO A 96 -0.16 -13.27 9.67
C PRO A 96 0.56 -13.63 8.36
N GLY A 97 0.33 -12.91 7.27
CA GLY A 97 0.87 -13.29 5.96
C GLY A 97 2.39 -13.25 5.87
N ALA A 98 2.95 -13.95 4.89
CA ALA A 98 4.38 -14.04 4.66
C ALA A 98 5.03 -12.74 4.19
N GLY A 99 4.23 -11.80 3.68
CA GLY A 99 4.73 -10.54 3.13
C GLY A 99 5.05 -9.44 4.13
N ARG A 100 4.85 -9.67 5.42
CA ARG A 100 5.00 -8.63 6.44
C ARG A 100 6.38 -7.98 6.43
N GLU A 101 7.41 -8.79 6.62
CA GLU A 101 8.79 -8.29 6.71
C GLU A 101 9.30 -7.76 5.38
N SER A 102 8.98 -8.44 4.29
CA SER A 102 9.41 -8.02 2.95
C SER A 102 8.86 -6.66 2.58
N ALA A 103 7.61 -6.37 2.94
CA ALA A 103 7.00 -5.06 2.69
C ALA A 103 7.70 -3.97 3.50
N ILE A 104 8.01 -4.23 4.77
CA ILE A 104 8.71 -3.25 5.62
C ILE A 104 10.10 -2.96 5.05
N ARG A 105 10.84 -3.98 4.66
CA ARG A 105 12.17 -3.82 4.06
C ARG A 105 12.12 -3.02 2.77
N ALA A 106 11.10 -3.27 1.95
CA ALA A 106 10.92 -2.55 0.70
C ALA A 106 10.65 -1.06 0.94
N LEU A 107 9.88 -0.71 1.95
CA LEU A 107 9.66 0.69 2.31
C LEU A 107 10.97 1.39 2.70
N GLN A 108 11.81 0.72 3.46
CA GLN A 108 13.12 1.25 3.82
C GLN A 108 14.05 1.38 2.61
N ALA A 109 14.02 0.40 1.72
CA ALA A 109 14.87 0.37 0.53
C ALA A 109 14.54 1.46 -0.47
N THR A 110 13.28 1.92 -0.53
CA THR A 110 12.88 3.00 -1.44
C THR A 110 13.27 4.38 -0.96
N GLY A 111 13.77 4.52 0.25
CA GLY A 111 14.23 5.79 0.80
C GLY A 111 13.35 6.41 1.86
N LEU A 112 12.26 5.75 2.23
CA LEU A 112 11.43 6.19 3.35
C LEU A 112 12.10 5.82 4.67
N GLU A 113 12.13 6.76 5.60
CA GLU A 113 12.63 6.50 6.94
C GLU A 113 11.51 5.93 7.80
N VAL A 114 11.70 4.72 8.32
CA VAL A 114 10.74 4.07 9.19
C VAL A 114 11.05 4.45 10.63
N THR A 115 10.15 5.19 11.27
CA THR A 115 10.34 5.68 12.63
C THR A 115 9.73 4.78 13.69
N LEU A 116 8.70 4.01 13.33
CA LEU A 116 7.99 3.13 14.25
C LEU A 116 7.46 1.93 13.47
N ILE A 117 7.58 0.74 14.07
CA ILE A 117 6.95 -0.47 13.54
C ILE A 117 6.07 -1.04 14.64
N LYS A 118 4.78 -1.16 14.37
CA LYS A 118 3.81 -1.65 15.33
C LYS A 118 2.91 -2.71 14.70
N ASP A 119 2.68 -3.79 15.43
CA ASP A 119 1.74 -4.84 15.03
C ASP A 119 0.37 -4.48 15.58
N VAL A 120 -0.61 -4.31 14.68
CA VAL A 120 -1.97 -3.95 15.03
C VAL A 120 -2.97 -5.06 14.67
N THR A 121 -2.48 -6.29 14.58
CA THR A 121 -3.34 -7.44 14.30
C THR A 121 -4.44 -7.54 15.36
N PRO A 122 -5.72 -7.57 14.96
CA PRO A 122 -6.80 -7.58 15.94
C PRO A 122 -6.86 -8.91 16.70
N ILE A 123 -7.00 -8.81 18.02
CA ILE A 123 -7.18 -9.96 18.89
C ILE A 123 -8.53 -9.79 19.60
N PRO A 124 -9.55 -10.58 19.23
CA PRO A 124 -10.86 -10.43 19.85
C PRO A 124 -10.86 -10.92 21.30
N HIS A 125 -11.59 -10.20 22.14
CA HIS A 125 -11.85 -10.61 23.53
C HIS A 125 -13.13 -11.46 23.57
N ASN A 126 -13.05 -12.67 23.03
CA ASN A 126 -14.16 -13.58 22.70
C ASN A 126 -15.05 -13.16 21.50
N GLY A 127 -15.13 -11.91 21.16
CA GLY A 127 -15.73 -11.40 19.93
C GLY A 127 -16.95 -12.13 19.38
N CYS A 128 -17.06 -12.16 18.08
CA CYS A 128 -18.13 -12.85 17.38
C CYS A 128 -17.88 -14.35 17.29
N ARG A 129 -18.97 -15.11 17.22
CA ARG A 129 -18.91 -16.55 17.01
C ARG A 129 -18.20 -16.85 15.68
N LEU A 130 -17.30 -17.84 15.69
CA LEU A 130 -16.61 -18.28 14.49
C LEU A 130 -17.58 -18.83 13.45
N PRO A 131 -17.30 -18.70 12.15
CA PRO A 131 -18.13 -19.26 11.11
C PRO A 131 -18.13 -20.79 11.19
N LYS A 132 -19.21 -21.39 10.71
CA LYS A 132 -19.30 -22.84 10.66
C LYS A 132 -18.22 -23.43 9.77
N ARG A 133 -17.85 -24.67 10.07
CA ARG A 133 -16.95 -25.46 9.25
C ARG A 133 -17.45 -25.52 7.81
N ARG A 134 -16.57 -25.29 6.88
CA ARG A 134 -16.89 -25.35 5.45
C ARG A 134 -17.29 -26.76 5.04
N ARG A 135 -18.41 -26.87 4.35
CA ARG A 135 -18.83 -28.16 3.75
C ARG A 135 -17.96 -28.41 2.51
N VAL A 136 -17.42 -29.61 2.44
CA VAL A 136 -16.55 -30.01 1.32
C VAL A 136 -17.31 -31.05 0.47
#